data_29f5740ae301b37fa614e84ad3e5659e
#
_entry.id   29f5740ae301b37fa614e84ad3e5659e
#
_cell.length_a   1.000
_cell.length_b   1.000
_cell.length_c   1.000
_cell.angle_alpha   90.00
_cell.angle_beta   90.00
_cell.angle_gamma   90.00
#
_symmetry.space_group_name_H-M   'P 1'
#
loop_
_entity.id
_entity.type
_entity.pdbx_description
1 polymer ?
#
loop_
_entity_poly.entity_id
_entity_poly.type
_entity_poly.pdbx_seq_one_letter_code
_entity_poly.pdbx_strand_id
1 'polypeptide(L)'
;MNNLNEKEQLVLQLIQENPYLSQQEMAERLGMSRPALANTISSLIKQGEVVGRAYVLPKRQAIVTIGGANVDRKFHIEESVQLATSNPVNVTTSVGGVARNIAENLGRLGNEVKLMTVLGQDADAEKIKKHSEQFISFEMTETMPDQSTGSYSAVLDHQGELVIAMADMAIYDVLSPELISKHESRLLDARCLVADLNCPKETIEYALELARMRNIPFAIVPVSSPKMSHMPENLTGVKYFICNQDEAETYLSRSLQTEQQFEQAVRDLLSMGIEYVILTRGSRGVVAG
;
A
#
# COMPACT_ATOMS: atom_id res chain seq x y z
N MET A 1 -33.95 -34.55 0.19
CA MET A 1 -33.38 -33.55 1.09
C MET A 1 -32.77 -34.32 2.23
N ASN A 2 -31.45 -34.35 2.36
CA ASN A 2 -30.77 -35.02 3.48
C ASN A 2 -31.18 -34.31 4.77
N ASN A 3 -31.72 -35.08 5.72
CA ASN A 3 -32.17 -34.52 7.00
C ASN A 3 -30.94 -34.38 7.90
N LEU A 4 -30.20 -33.27 7.74
CA LEU A 4 -29.07 -32.95 8.61
C LEU A 4 -29.55 -32.73 10.04
N ASN A 5 -28.88 -33.31 11.01
CA ASN A 5 -29.14 -33.03 12.41
C ASN A 5 -28.67 -31.61 12.80
N GLU A 6 -29.11 -31.11 13.94
CA GLU A 6 -28.84 -29.75 14.40
C GLU A 6 -27.32 -29.42 14.47
N LYS A 7 -26.51 -30.39 14.91
CA LYS A 7 -25.04 -30.20 14.97
C LYS A 7 -24.42 -30.14 13.60
N GLU A 8 -24.88 -30.95 12.65
CA GLU A 8 -24.42 -30.94 11.27
C GLU A 8 -24.76 -29.62 10.57
N GLN A 9 -25.98 -29.09 10.84
CA GLN A 9 -26.39 -27.78 10.30
C GLN A 9 -25.52 -26.65 10.82
N LEU A 10 -25.25 -26.60 12.14
CA LEU A 10 -24.39 -25.59 12.74
C LEU A 10 -22.94 -25.65 12.20
N VAL A 11 -22.39 -26.85 12.06
CA VAL A 11 -21.04 -27.02 11.49
C VAL A 11 -21.00 -26.60 10.02
N LEU A 12 -22.02 -26.97 9.23
CA LEU A 12 -22.12 -26.61 7.82
C LEU A 12 -22.26 -25.10 7.65
N GLN A 13 -23.08 -24.46 8.45
CA GLN A 13 -23.23 -23.00 8.46
C GLN A 13 -21.90 -22.30 8.77
N LEU A 14 -21.18 -22.77 9.79
CA LEU A 14 -19.90 -22.17 10.16
C LEU A 14 -18.83 -22.34 9.05
N ILE A 15 -18.84 -23.47 8.35
CA ILE A 15 -17.98 -23.71 7.18
C ILE A 15 -18.35 -22.78 6.00
N GLN A 16 -19.65 -22.53 5.79
CA GLN A 16 -20.13 -21.62 4.76
C GLN A 16 -19.76 -20.16 5.07
N GLU A 17 -19.83 -19.74 6.33
CA GLU A 17 -19.45 -18.39 6.78
C GLU A 17 -17.93 -18.18 6.65
N ASN A 18 -17.13 -19.18 7.05
CA ASN A 18 -15.67 -19.11 6.93
C ASN A 18 -15.05 -20.50 6.74
N PRO A 19 -14.76 -20.92 5.49
CA PRO A 19 -14.21 -22.23 5.19
C PRO A 19 -12.73 -22.39 5.63
N TYR A 20 -12.07 -21.34 6.10
CA TYR A 20 -10.68 -21.35 6.53
C TYR A 20 -10.50 -21.60 8.04
N LEU A 21 -11.57 -21.68 8.80
CA LEU A 21 -11.48 -21.97 10.24
C LEU A 21 -10.83 -23.34 10.49
N SER A 22 -9.90 -23.37 11.42
CA SER A 22 -9.34 -24.62 11.90
C SER A 22 -10.40 -25.44 12.67
N GLN A 23 -10.22 -26.74 12.76
CA GLN A 23 -11.11 -27.57 13.58
C GLN A 23 -11.08 -27.19 15.06
N GLN A 24 -9.98 -26.65 15.53
CA GLN A 24 -9.85 -26.15 16.89
C GLN A 24 -10.78 -24.96 17.11
N GLU A 25 -10.67 -23.96 16.24
CA GLU A 25 -11.52 -22.76 16.30
C GLU A 25 -13.00 -23.06 16.12
N MET A 26 -13.35 -23.96 15.19
CA MET A 26 -14.75 -24.41 15.01
C MET A 26 -15.28 -25.13 16.25
N ALA A 27 -14.47 -25.99 16.87
CA ALA A 27 -14.85 -26.70 18.07
C ALA A 27 -15.09 -25.75 19.25
N GLU A 28 -14.23 -24.77 19.43
CA GLU A 28 -14.35 -23.73 20.46
C GLU A 28 -15.62 -22.88 20.26
N ARG A 29 -15.89 -22.42 19.03
CA ARG A 29 -17.08 -21.60 18.72
C ARG A 29 -18.39 -22.33 18.93
N LEU A 30 -18.40 -23.66 18.65
CA LEU A 30 -19.59 -24.49 18.78
C LEU A 30 -19.71 -25.19 20.14
N GLY A 31 -18.77 -24.97 21.06
CA GLY A 31 -18.74 -25.65 22.36
C GLY A 31 -18.61 -27.17 22.23
N MET A 32 -17.97 -27.67 21.16
CA MET A 32 -17.82 -29.09 20.87
C MET A 32 -16.40 -29.56 21.20
N SER A 33 -16.27 -30.87 21.53
CA SER A 33 -14.93 -31.47 21.57
C SER A 33 -14.38 -31.66 20.13
N ARG A 34 -13.07 -31.52 19.96
CA ARG A 34 -12.40 -31.70 18.65
C ARG A 34 -12.72 -33.06 17.98
N PRO A 35 -12.78 -34.21 18.72
CA PRO A 35 -13.20 -35.48 18.14
C PRO A 35 -14.65 -35.49 17.68
N ALA A 36 -15.56 -34.85 18.43
CA ALA A 36 -16.96 -34.76 18.06
C ALA A 36 -17.13 -33.94 16.76
N LEU A 37 -16.46 -32.80 16.67
CA LEU A 37 -16.43 -31.99 15.44
C LEU A 37 -15.86 -32.78 14.25
N ALA A 38 -14.75 -33.48 14.42
CA ALA A 38 -14.14 -34.29 13.35
C ALA A 38 -15.08 -35.38 12.82
N ASN A 39 -15.85 -36.03 13.71
CA ASN A 39 -16.87 -36.98 13.33
C ASN A 39 -18.04 -36.32 12.57
N THR A 40 -18.50 -35.15 13.01
CA THR A 40 -19.56 -34.41 12.32
C THR A 40 -19.12 -34.01 10.91
N ILE A 41 -17.89 -33.48 10.73
CA ILE A 41 -17.35 -33.15 9.41
C ILE A 41 -17.23 -34.39 8.54
N SER A 42 -16.80 -35.53 9.11
CA SER A 42 -16.72 -36.77 8.36
C SER A 42 -18.09 -37.31 7.93
N SER A 43 -19.13 -37.07 8.73
CA SER A 43 -20.52 -37.37 8.39
C SER A 43 -20.99 -36.48 7.21
N LEU A 44 -20.75 -35.18 7.27
CA LEU A 44 -21.09 -34.24 6.19
C LEU A 44 -20.38 -34.58 4.88
N ILE A 45 -19.12 -35.06 4.94
CA ILE A 45 -18.41 -35.53 3.74
C ILE A 45 -19.07 -36.79 3.17
N LYS A 46 -19.46 -37.74 4.01
CA LYS A 46 -20.15 -38.96 3.56
C LYS A 46 -21.54 -38.66 2.95
N GLN A 47 -22.19 -37.62 3.42
CA GLN A 47 -23.49 -37.16 2.91
C GLN A 47 -23.35 -36.29 1.64
N GLY A 48 -22.13 -35.93 1.24
CA GLY A 48 -21.86 -35.10 0.05
C GLY A 48 -22.08 -33.60 0.28
N GLU A 49 -22.38 -33.17 1.51
CA GLU A 49 -22.57 -31.76 1.85
C GLU A 49 -21.24 -31.00 1.95
N VAL A 50 -20.14 -31.72 2.20
CA VAL A 50 -18.77 -31.22 2.17
C VAL A 50 -17.97 -32.11 1.26
N VAL A 51 -17.31 -31.56 0.25
CA VAL A 51 -16.57 -32.34 -0.77
C VAL A 51 -15.27 -32.96 -0.20
N GLY A 52 -14.73 -32.41 0.88
CA GLY A 52 -13.53 -32.90 1.53
C GLY A 52 -12.75 -31.78 2.21
N ARG A 53 -11.59 -32.14 2.76
CA ARG A 53 -10.64 -31.18 3.34
C ARG A 53 -9.64 -30.78 2.27
N ALA A 54 -9.66 -29.52 1.86
CA ALA A 54 -8.61 -28.99 1.01
C ALA A 54 -7.61 -28.22 1.88
N TYR A 55 -6.31 -28.44 1.68
CA TYR A 55 -5.30 -27.47 2.08
C TYR A 55 -5.37 -26.36 1.04
N VAL A 56 -5.94 -25.21 1.43
CA VAL A 56 -5.97 -24.03 0.56
C VAL A 56 -4.61 -23.39 0.68
N LEU A 57 -3.82 -23.47 -0.37
CA LEU A 57 -2.58 -22.71 -0.45
C LEU A 57 -2.95 -21.23 -0.76
N PRO A 58 -2.29 -20.27 -0.12
CA PRO A 58 -2.53 -18.88 -0.42
C PRO A 58 -2.27 -18.63 -1.93
N LYS A 59 -3.30 -18.23 -2.65
CA LYS A 59 -3.12 -17.70 -4.01
C LYS A 59 -2.62 -16.27 -3.88
N ARG A 60 -1.32 -16.10 -3.67
CA ARG A 60 -0.67 -14.78 -3.67
C ARG A 60 -0.75 -14.21 -5.10
N GLN A 61 -1.82 -13.52 -5.41
CA GLN A 61 -2.07 -12.98 -6.74
C GLN A 61 -1.87 -11.47 -6.79
N ALA A 62 -2.41 -10.76 -5.82
CA ALA A 62 -2.40 -9.30 -5.82
C ALA A 62 -1.09 -8.72 -5.25
N ILE A 63 -0.61 -7.66 -5.89
CA ILE A 63 0.34 -6.73 -5.29
C ILE A 63 -0.49 -5.70 -4.52
N VAL A 64 -0.13 -5.43 -3.27
CA VAL A 64 -0.79 -4.37 -2.49
C VAL A 64 0.16 -3.19 -2.37
N THR A 65 -0.29 -2.02 -2.82
CA THR A 65 0.42 -0.75 -2.62
C THR A 65 -0.25 0.00 -1.48
N ILE A 66 0.55 0.57 -0.58
CA ILE A 66 0.09 1.26 0.63
C ILE A 66 0.66 2.68 0.61
N GLY A 67 -0.20 3.70 0.68
CA GLY A 67 0.27 5.09 0.71
C GLY A 67 -0.60 6.10 -0.01
N GLY A 68 0.03 7.10 -0.60
CA GLY A 68 -0.63 8.29 -1.13
C GLY A 68 -1.35 8.10 -2.46
N ALA A 69 -2.52 8.73 -2.57
CA ALA A 69 -3.29 8.95 -3.79
C ALA A 69 -3.89 10.36 -3.73
N ASN A 70 -3.45 11.25 -4.59
CA ASN A 70 -3.80 12.67 -4.51
C ASN A 70 -4.11 13.26 -5.89
N VAL A 71 -4.62 14.50 -5.88
CA VAL A 71 -4.80 15.27 -7.09
C VAL A 71 -3.76 16.39 -7.13
N ASP A 72 -3.03 16.47 -8.25
CA ASP A 72 -2.06 17.54 -8.50
C ASP A 72 -2.68 18.64 -9.35
N ARG A 73 -2.54 19.89 -8.93
CA ARG A 73 -2.96 21.09 -9.66
C ARG A 73 -1.75 21.96 -9.93
N LYS A 74 -1.55 22.33 -11.20
CA LYS A 74 -0.53 23.31 -11.60
C LYS A 74 -1.22 24.54 -12.16
N PHE A 75 -0.93 25.67 -11.55
CA PHE A 75 -1.46 26.99 -11.91
C PHE A 75 -0.35 27.74 -12.63
N HIS A 76 -0.43 27.86 -13.95
CA HIS A 76 0.53 28.59 -14.77
C HIS A 76 0.07 30.04 -14.90
N ILE A 77 0.81 30.97 -14.32
CA ILE A 77 0.57 32.42 -14.46
C ILE A 77 1.05 32.83 -15.85
N GLU A 78 0.20 33.51 -16.62
CA GLU A 78 0.47 33.90 -18.02
C GLU A 78 1.42 35.10 -18.12
N GLU A 79 1.39 35.97 -17.13
CA GLU A 79 2.17 37.22 -17.10
C GLU A 79 3.18 37.18 -15.92
N SER A 80 3.78 38.32 -15.64
CA SER A 80 4.65 38.48 -14.46
C SER A 80 3.83 38.37 -13.18
N VAL A 81 4.36 37.59 -12.21
CA VAL A 81 3.73 37.36 -10.90
C VAL A 81 3.49 38.66 -10.18
N GLN A 82 2.25 38.92 -9.76
CA GLN A 82 1.85 40.07 -8.95
C GLN A 82 1.41 39.57 -7.57
N LEU A 83 2.13 39.97 -6.52
CA LEU A 83 1.76 39.65 -5.15
C LEU A 83 0.59 40.48 -4.65
N ALA A 84 -0.19 39.95 -3.70
CA ALA A 84 -1.34 40.58 -3.06
C ALA A 84 -2.49 41.01 -4.01
N THR A 85 -2.56 40.38 -5.20
CA THR A 85 -3.66 40.55 -6.14
C THR A 85 -3.96 39.29 -6.90
N SER A 86 -5.04 39.26 -7.71
CA SER A 86 -5.39 38.13 -8.56
C SER A 86 -4.47 38.05 -9.77
N ASN A 87 -3.95 36.87 -10.05
CA ASN A 87 -3.19 36.56 -11.25
C ASN A 87 -4.02 35.63 -12.14
N PRO A 88 -4.26 35.96 -13.42
CA PRO A 88 -4.84 35.03 -14.37
C PRO A 88 -3.95 33.78 -14.54
N VAL A 89 -4.56 32.60 -14.57
CA VAL A 89 -3.83 31.34 -14.66
C VAL A 89 -4.48 30.35 -15.60
N ASN A 90 -3.66 29.55 -16.26
CA ASN A 90 -4.07 28.29 -16.86
C ASN A 90 -3.87 27.16 -15.84
N VAL A 91 -4.93 26.36 -15.60
CA VAL A 91 -4.89 25.27 -14.62
C VAL A 91 -4.81 23.94 -15.32
N THR A 92 -3.79 23.15 -14.99
CA THR A 92 -3.72 21.72 -15.34
C THR A 92 -3.95 20.88 -14.11
N THR A 93 -4.71 19.80 -14.25
CA THR A 93 -4.99 18.88 -13.15
C THR A 93 -4.67 17.46 -13.56
N SER A 94 -3.93 16.76 -12.70
CA SER A 94 -3.58 15.35 -12.90
C SER A 94 -3.83 14.55 -11.62
N VAL A 95 -3.91 13.23 -11.76
CA VAL A 95 -4.01 12.32 -10.62
C VAL A 95 -2.60 11.88 -10.23
N GLY A 96 -2.27 12.03 -8.95
CA GLY A 96 -0.95 11.80 -8.37
C GLY A 96 -0.97 10.77 -7.23
N GLY A 97 0.07 10.83 -6.41
CA GLY A 97 0.34 9.91 -5.30
C GLY A 97 1.28 8.77 -5.71
N VAL A 98 2.34 8.57 -4.93
CA VAL A 98 3.40 7.61 -5.29
C VAL A 98 2.85 6.18 -5.28
N ALA A 99 2.17 5.77 -4.19
CA ALA A 99 1.58 4.44 -4.11
C ALA A 99 0.55 4.19 -5.22
N ARG A 100 -0.33 5.18 -5.53
CA ARG A 100 -1.29 5.07 -6.61
C ARG A 100 -0.61 5.00 -7.99
N ASN A 101 0.42 5.80 -8.24
CA ASN A 101 1.15 5.78 -9.50
C ASN A 101 1.82 4.42 -9.74
N ILE A 102 2.42 3.84 -8.68
CA ILE A 102 3.02 2.50 -8.75
C ILE A 102 1.93 1.46 -9.01
N ALA A 103 0.81 1.52 -8.26
CA ALA A 103 -0.32 0.62 -8.44
C ALA A 103 -0.82 0.62 -9.88
N GLU A 104 -1.07 1.79 -10.45
CA GLU A 104 -1.58 1.92 -11.81
C GLU A 104 -0.59 1.38 -12.84
N ASN A 105 0.70 1.70 -12.71
CA ASN A 105 1.70 1.18 -13.63
C ASN A 105 1.82 -0.34 -13.55
N LEU A 106 1.79 -0.92 -12.35
CA LEU A 106 1.79 -2.38 -12.17
C LEU A 106 0.52 -3.02 -12.77
N GLY A 107 -0.64 -2.38 -12.59
CA GLY A 107 -1.90 -2.82 -13.20
C GLY A 107 -1.87 -2.76 -14.73
N ARG A 108 -1.32 -1.69 -15.30
CA ARG A 108 -1.09 -1.55 -16.75
C ARG A 108 -0.15 -2.62 -17.31
N LEU A 109 0.76 -3.14 -16.50
CA LEU A 109 1.62 -4.27 -16.83
C LEU A 109 0.95 -5.64 -16.65
N GLY A 110 -0.37 -5.68 -16.37
CA GLY A 110 -1.16 -6.90 -16.27
C GLY A 110 -1.13 -7.60 -14.92
N ASN A 111 -0.66 -6.93 -13.86
CA ASN A 111 -0.74 -7.49 -12.52
C ASN A 111 -2.10 -7.19 -11.89
N GLU A 112 -2.57 -8.09 -11.00
CA GLU A 112 -3.64 -7.78 -10.07
C GLU A 112 -3.08 -6.88 -8.97
N VAL A 113 -3.64 -5.67 -8.81
CA VAL A 113 -3.14 -4.67 -7.85
C VAL A 113 -4.27 -4.11 -7.02
N LYS A 114 -4.04 -3.99 -5.71
CA LYS A 114 -4.96 -3.37 -4.76
C LYS A 114 -4.28 -2.16 -4.13
N LEU A 115 -4.98 -1.04 -4.10
CA LEU A 115 -4.49 0.18 -3.46
C LEU A 115 -5.10 0.31 -2.06
N MET A 116 -4.24 0.32 -1.07
CA MET A 116 -4.57 0.67 0.30
C MET A 116 -4.20 2.14 0.53
N THR A 117 -5.21 2.97 0.63
CA THR A 117 -5.06 4.41 0.83
C THR A 117 -6.28 4.97 1.56
N VAL A 118 -6.26 6.23 1.88
CA VAL A 118 -7.41 6.97 2.40
C VAL A 118 -7.77 8.10 1.45
N LEU A 119 -9.05 8.29 1.22
CA LEU A 119 -9.61 9.36 0.39
C LEU A 119 -10.71 10.08 1.16
N GLY A 120 -10.92 11.33 0.87
CA GLY A 120 -12.09 12.07 1.33
C GLY A 120 -13.38 11.60 0.65
N GLN A 121 -14.50 12.22 1.03
CA GLN A 121 -15.78 12.06 0.35
C GLN A 121 -16.04 13.25 -0.58
N ASP A 122 -15.17 13.42 -1.60
CA ASP A 122 -15.13 14.62 -2.44
C ASP A 122 -14.91 14.29 -3.94
N ALA A 123 -14.96 15.33 -4.77
CA ALA A 123 -14.79 15.20 -6.21
C ALA A 123 -13.37 14.73 -6.61
N ASP A 124 -12.36 15.00 -5.79
CA ASP A 124 -10.99 14.56 -6.03
C ASP A 124 -10.87 13.03 -5.82
N ALA A 125 -11.52 12.48 -4.78
CA ALA A 125 -11.62 11.04 -4.58
C ALA A 125 -12.25 10.33 -5.78
N GLU A 126 -13.38 10.85 -6.27
CA GLU A 126 -14.06 10.30 -7.45
C GLU A 126 -13.20 10.39 -8.71
N LYS A 127 -12.46 11.49 -8.88
CA LYS A 127 -11.51 11.67 -9.98
C LYS A 127 -10.40 10.63 -9.95
N ILE A 128 -9.81 10.36 -8.77
CA ILE A 128 -8.78 9.34 -8.57
C ILE A 128 -9.32 7.96 -8.93
N LYS A 129 -10.48 7.58 -8.35
CA LYS A 129 -11.11 6.29 -8.61
C LYS A 129 -11.39 6.09 -10.10
N LYS A 130 -12.10 7.01 -10.72
CA LYS A 130 -12.46 6.95 -12.15
C LYS A 130 -11.25 6.86 -13.07
N HIS A 131 -10.13 7.52 -12.72
CA HIS A 131 -8.90 7.48 -13.52
C HIS A 131 -8.24 6.11 -13.50
N SER A 132 -8.26 5.44 -12.36
CA SER A 132 -7.41 4.27 -12.12
C SER A 132 -8.18 2.94 -11.99
N GLU A 133 -9.52 2.93 -11.84
CA GLU A 133 -10.35 1.73 -11.55
C GLU A 133 -10.21 0.60 -12.57
N GLN A 134 -9.86 0.90 -13.81
CA GLN A 134 -9.63 -0.12 -14.82
C GLN A 134 -8.32 -0.90 -14.63
N PHE A 135 -7.41 -0.42 -13.78
CA PHE A 135 -6.09 -1.00 -13.57
C PHE A 135 -5.86 -1.48 -12.15
N ILE A 136 -6.56 -0.88 -11.17
CA ILE A 136 -6.37 -1.16 -9.75
C ILE A 136 -7.70 -1.34 -9.02
N SER A 137 -7.70 -2.17 -7.99
CA SER A 137 -8.84 -2.34 -7.08
C SER A 137 -8.73 -1.38 -5.90
N PHE A 138 -9.82 -0.69 -5.60
CA PHE A 138 -9.98 0.20 -4.45
C PHE A 138 -10.65 -0.48 -3.24
N GLU A 139 -10.77 -1.81 -3.22
CA GLU A 139 -11.44 -2.54 -2.15
C GLU A 139 -10.75 -2.45 -0.78
N MET A 140 -9.51 -1.96 -0.74
CA MET A 140 -8.74 -1.70 0.48
C MET A 140 -8.59 -0.19 0.74
N THR A 141 -9.31 0.65 0.02
CA THR A 141 -9.30 2.11 0.19
C THR A 141 -10.39 2.52 1.17
N GLU A 142 -10.01 3.25 2.20
CA GLU A 142 -10.95 3.78 3.20
C GLU A 142 -11.42 5.20 2.83
N THR A 143 -12.67 5.51 3.13
CA THR A 143 -13.22 6.85 2.88
C THR A 143 -13.40 7.59 4.21
N MET A 144 -12.87 8.82 4.29
CA MET A 144 -12.94 9.71 5.45
C MET A 144 -13.86 10.89 5.15
N PRO A 145 -15.14 10.86 5.60
CA PRO A 145 -16.13 11.88 5.25
C PRO A 145 -15.77 13.29 5.72
N ASP A 146 -15.04 13.38 6.82
CA ASP A 146 -14.70 14.66 7.47
C ASP A 146 -13.33 15.22 7.05
N GLN A 147 -12.67 14.59 6.06
CA GLN A 147 -11.36 15.01 5.57
C GLN A 147 -11.37 15.18 4.05
N SER A 148 -10.55 16.11 3.55
CA SER A 148 -10.32 16.28 2.12
C SER A 148 -9.34 15.25 1.58
N THR A 149 -9.58 14.78 0.35
CA THR A 149 -8.59 13.97 -0.39
C THR A 149 -7.28 14.73 -0.54
N GLY A 150 -6.17 14.04 -0.40
CA GLY A 150 -4.84 14.63 -0.53
C GLY A 150 -4.68 15.42 -1.83
N SER A 151 -4.08 16.60 -1.74
CA SER A 151 -3.86 17.45 -2.92
C SER A 151 -2.49 18.16 -2.88
N TYR A 152 -1.94 18.36 -4.07
CA TYR A 152 -0.75 19.15 -4.28
C TYR A 152 -1.05 20.27 -5.28
N SER A 153 -0.77 21.52 -4.91
CA SER A 153 -0.99 22.69 -5.75
C SER A 153 0.32 23.44 -5.95
N ALA A 154 0.74 23.60 -7.19
CA ALA A 154 1.94 24.33 -7.57
C ALA A 154 1.57 25.55 -8.42
N VAL A 155 2.04 26.71 -8.03
CA VAL A 155 1.95 27.94 -8.81
C VAL A 155 3.26 28.14 -9.54
N LEU A 156 3.19 28.23 -10.86
CA LEU A 156 4.34 28.41 -11.75
C LEU A 156 4.21 29.78 -12.43
N ASP A 157 5.33 30.47 -12.60
CA ASP A 157 5.38 31.72 -13.35
C ASP A 157 5.29 31.50 -14.87
N HIS A 158 5.37 32.57 -15.65
CA HIS A 158 5.33 32.54 -17.10
C HIS A 158 6.53 31.81 -17.75
N GLN A 159 7.61 31.55 -17.01
CA GLN A 159 8.77 30.80 -17.45
C GLN A 159 8.66 29.30 -17.04
N GLY A 160 7.62 28.95 -16.26
CA GLY A 160 7.42 27.62 -15.72
C GLY A 160 8.21 27.34 -14.43
N GLU A 161 8.80 28.36 -13.83
CA GLU A 161 9.51 28.25 -12.55
C GLU A 161 8.54 28.22 -11.38
N LEU A 162 8.85 27.43 -10.36
CA LEU A 162 8.01 27.26 -9.18
C LEU A 162 8.03 28.53 -8.32
N VAL A 163 6.88 29.19 -8.19
CA VAL A 163 6.68 30.35 -7.30
C VAL A 163 6.36 29.88 -5.88
N ILE A 164 5.40 28.98 -5.73
CA ILE A 164 4.97 28.40 -4.45
C ILE A 164 4.31 27.04 -4.68
N ALA A 165 4.50 26.13 -3.74
CA ALA A 165 3.78 24.87 -3.70
C ALA A 165 3.08 24.70 -2.35
N MET A 166 1.89 24.10 -2.39
CA MET A 166 1.08 23.79 -1.22
C MET A 166 0.70 22.32 -1.29
N ALA A 167 0.93 21.61 -0.19
CA ALA A 167 0.62 20.19 -0.07
C ALA A 167 -0.36 19.98 1.09
N ASP A 168 -1.56 19.55 0.79
CA ASP A 168 -2.54 19.10 1.78
C ASP A 168 -2.55 17.56 1.77
N MET A 169 -1.78 16.97 2.68
CA MET A 169 -1.53 15.54 2.74
C MET A 169 -1.84 14.95 4.14
N ALA A 170 -2.47 15.74 5.02
CA ALA A 170 -2.75 15.34 6.41
C ALA A 170 -3.67 14.11 6.49
N ILE A 171 -4.51 13.87 5.49
CA ILE A 171 -5.38 12.69 5.44
C ILE A 171 -4.59 11.37 5.56
N TYR A 172 -3.32 11.33 5.14
CA TYR A 172 -2.52 10.09 5.24
C TYR A 172 -2.07 9.75 6.66
N ASP A 173 -2.15 10.70 7.60
CA ASP A 173 -1.87 10.42 9.01
C ASP A 173 -2.92 9.46 9.63
N VAL A 174 -4.09 9.31 8.96
CA VAL A 174 -5.13 8.34 9.33
C VAL A 174 -4.77 6.90 8.94
N LEU A 175 -3.80 6.70 8.04
CA LEU A 175 -3.28 5.37 7.70
C LEU A 175 -2.51 4.77 8.89
N SER A 176 -3.22 4.52 10.00
CA SER A 176 -2.64 3.94 11.21
C SER A 176 -2.53 2.41 11.13
N PRO A 177 -1.72 1.75 11.99
CA PRO A 177 -1.70 0.31 12.12
C PRO A 177 -3.08 -0.29 12.37
N GLU A 178 -3.94 0.36 13.17
CA GLU A 178 -5.31 -0.09 13.44
C GLU A 178 -6.16 -0.07 12.18
N LEU A 179 -6.00 0.94 11.33
CA LEU A 179 -6.75 1.01 10.08
C LEU A 179 -6.34 -0.11 9.14
N ILE A 180 -5.03 -0.31 8.91
CA ILE A 180 -4.57 -1.35 7.99
C ILE A 180 -4.78 -2.76 8.52
N SER A 181 -4.87 -2.96 9.84
CA SER A 181 -5.18 -4.26 10.45
C SER A 181 -6.55 -4.79 10.07
N LYS A 182 -7.50 -3.93 9.70
CA LYS A 182 -8.81 -4.36 9.17
C LYS A 182 -8.68 -5.19 7.89
N HIS A 183 -7.56 -5.04 7.18
CA HIS A 183 -7.27 -5.74 5.94
C HIS A 183 -6.12 -6.77 6.09
N GLU A 184 -5.76 -7.13 7.32
CA GLU A 184 -4.60 -7.99 7.62
C GLU A 184 -4.58 -9.28 6.81
N SER A 185 -5.72 -9.98 6.70
CA SER A 185 -5.81 -11.22 5.92
C SER A 185 -5.42 -11.01 4.45
N ARG A 186 -5.83 -9.88 3.85
CA ARG A 186 -5.49 -9.54 2.46
C ARG A 186 -4.01 -9.16 2.31
N LEU A 187 -3.44 -8.48 3.32
CA LEU A 187 -2.01 -8.18 3.36
C LEU A 187 -1.17 -9.45 3.48
N LEU A 188 -1.58 -10.40 4.33
CA LEU A 188 -0.91 -11.69 4.50
C LEU A 188 -1.00 -12.60 3.27
N ASP A 189 -1.99 -12.40 2.40
CA ASP A 189 -2.17 -13.13 1.14
C ASP A 189 -1.57 -12.39 -0.07
N ALA A 190 -0.95 -11.24 0.14
CA ALA A 190 -0.34 -10.47 -0.93
C ALA A 190 0.88 -11.19 -1.54
N ARG A 191 1.05 -11.02 -2.85
CA ARG A 191 2.27 -11.46 -3.57
C ARG A 191 3.47 -10.58 -3.25
N CYS A 192 3.23 -9.29 -3.05
CA CYS A 192 4.21 -8.27 -2.70
C CYS A 192 3.49 -7.10 -2.02
N LEU A 193 4.14 -6.49 -1.06
CA LEU A 193 3.70 -5.21 -0.47
C LEU A 193 4.64 -4.10 -0.92
N VAL A 194 4.10 -2.96 -1.29
CA VAL A 194 4.85 -1.75 -1.66
C VAL A 194 4.32 -0.59 -0.83
N ALA A 195 5.14 -0.01 0.01
CA ALA A 195 4.75 1.16 0.81
C ALA A 195 5.47 2.43 0.35
N ASP A 196 4.74 3.54 0.30
CA ASP A 196 5.36 4.85 0.18
C ASP A 196 5.41 5.57 1.54
N LEU A 197 6.30 6.56 1.66
CA LEU A 197 6.52 7.29 2.91
C LEU A 197 5.48 8.41 3.17
N ASN A 198 4.33 8.43 2.47
CA ASN A 198 3.18 9.18 2.95
C ASN A 198 2.56 8.52 4.18
N CYS A 199 2.71 7.20 4.31
CA CYS A 199 2.28 6.50 5.52
C CYS A 199 3.07 6.95 6.74
N PRO A 200 2.45 7.00 7.93
CA PRO A 200 3.15 7.11 9.20
C PRO A 200 4.16 5.96 9.37
N LYS A 201 5.26 6.24 10.08
CA LYS A 201 6.35 5.29 10.34
C LYS A 201 5.83 3.98 10.94
N GLU A 202 4.96 4.08 11.94
CA GLU A 202 4.39 2.96 12.67
C GLU A 202 3.58 2.03 11.75
N THR A 203 2.95 2.60 10.74
CA THR A 203 2.17 1.87 9.74
C THR A 203 3.07 1.06 8.82
N ILE A 204 4.18 1.65 8.40
CA ILE A 204 5.18 0.97 7.55
C ILE A 204 5.84 -0.16 8.36
N GLU A 205 6.17 0.08 9.63
CA GLU A 205 6.74 -0.92 10.54
C GLU A 205 5.78 -2.09 10.75
N TYR A 206 4.49 -1.81 10.98
CA TYR A 206 3.47 -2.85 11.12
C TYR A 206 3.32 -3.68 9.83
N ALA A 207 3.23 -3.04 8.67
CA ALA A 207 3.13 -3.73 7.38
C ALA A 207 4.38 -4.57 7.08
N LEU A 208 5.57 -4.08 7.43
CA LEU A 208 6.84 -4.80 7.28
C LEU A 208 6.89 -6.03 8.20
N GLU A 209 6.36 -5.93 9.42
CA GLU A 209 6.28 -7.09 10.34
C GLU A 209 5.35 -8.18 9.79
N LEU A 210 4.18 -7.81 9.27
CA LEU A 210 3.29 -8.76 8.57
C LEU A 210 3.98 -9.43 7.38
N ALA A 211 4.76 -8.65 6.61
CA ALA A 211 5.52 -9.18 5.48
C ALA A 211 6.57 -10.19 5.94
N ARG A 212 7.29 -9.93 7.03
CA ARG A 212 8.27 -10.85 7.64
C ARG A 212 7.64 -12.16 8.08
N MET A 213 6.48 -12.10 8.77
CA MET A 213 5.77 -13.29 9.26
C MET A 213 5.45 -14.30 8.14
N ARG A 214 5.21 -13.83 6.93
CA ARG A 214 4.78 -14.64 5.79
C ARG A 214 5.80 -14.70 4.65
N ASN A 215 6.99 -14.15 4.84
CA ASN A 215 8.01 -14.02 3.79
C ASN A 215 7.43 -13.38 2.51
N ILE A 216 6.70 -12.28 2.68
CA ILE A 216 6.16 -11.49 1.57
C ILE A 216 7.23 -10.46 1.17
N PRO A 217 7.61 -10.36 -0.11
CA PRO A 217 8.49 -9.29 -0.57
C PRO A 217 7.92 -7.93 -0.21
N PHE A 218 8.72 -7.08 0.44
CA PHE A 218 8.34 -5.74 0.85
C PHE A 218 9.22 -4.70 0.16
N ALA A 219 8.61 -3.72 -0.48
CA ALA A 219 9.30 -2.62 -1.11
C ALA A 219 8.96 -1.30 -0.43
N ILE A 220 9.97 -0.44 -0.24
CA ILE A 220 9.79 0.94 0.22
C ILE A 220 10.19 1.88 -0.91
N VAL A 221 9.31 2.84 -1.22
CA VAL A 221 9.55 3.89 -2.20
C VAL A 221 9.31 5.24 -1.53
N PRO A 222 10.34 6.04 -1.28
CA PRO A 222 10.19 7.38 -0.73
C PRO A 222 9.36 8.29 -1.64
N VAL A 223 8.83 9.33 -1.06
CA VAL A 223 8.02 10.34 -1.77
C VAL A 223 8.83 11.60 -2.00
N SER A 224 9.63 11.97 -0.99
CA SER A 224 10.45 13.16 -0.96
C SER A 224 11.41 13.14 0.23
N SER A 225 12.48 13.95 0.19
CA SER A 225 13.45 14.06 1.27
C SER A 225 12.84 14.35 2.66
N PRO A 226 11.86 15.25 2.83
CA PRO A 226 11.22 15.47 4.14
C PRO A 226 10.52 14.24 4.71
N LYS A 227 9.98 13.37 3.84
CA LYS A 227 9.28 12.14 4.24
C LYS A 227 10.23 11.01 4.67
N MET A 228 11.54 11.17 4.49
CA MET A 228 12.54 10.18 4.95
C MET A 228 12.50 9.95 6.47
N SER A 229 11.93 10.87 7.26
CA SER A 229 11.66 10.68 8.68
C SER A 229 10.68 9.53 9.00
N HIS A 230 9.90 9.08 8.00
CA HIS A 230 8.97 7.96 8.14
C HIS A 230 9.61 6.59 7.86
N MET A 231 10.91 6.54 7.54
CA MET A 231 11.61 5.26 7.37
C MET A 231 11.57 4.45 8.67
N PRO A 232 11.32 3.12 8.60
CA PRO A 232 11.45 2.22 9.74
C PRO A 232 12.85 2.25 10.35
N GLU A 233 12.94 2.01 11.64
CA GLU A 233 14.25 1.89 12.30
C GLU A 233 14.98 0.60 11.91
N ASN A 234 14.22 -0.50 11.80
CA ASN A 234 14.75 -1.80 11.41
C ASN A 234 14.34 -2.12 9.98
N LEU A 235 15.29 -2.10 9.06
CA LEU A 235 15.08 -2.37 7.63
C LEU A 235 15.23 -3.85 7.25
N THR A 236 15.54 -4.73 8.21
CA THR A 236 15.60 -6.18 7.96
C THR A 236 14.29 -6.67 7.36
N GLY A 237 14.33 -7.39 6.25
CA GLY A 237 13.13 -7.87 5.54
C GLY A 237 12.57 -6.89 4.49
N VAL A 238 13.13 -5.68 4.37
CA VAL A 238 12.90 -4.84 3.19
C VAL A 238 13.62 -5.46 2.02
N LYS A 239 12.86 -5.93 1.03
CA LYS A 239 13.42 -6.56 -0.15
C LYS A 239 13.91 -5.54 -1.17
N TYR A 240 13.15 -4.49 -1.41
CA TYR A 240 13.50 -3.45 -2.37
C TYR A 240 13.40 -2.06 -1.73
N PHE A 241 14.45 -1.27 -1.86
CA PHE A 241 14.44 0.14 -1.54
C PHE A 241 14.80 0.93 -2.80
N ILE A 242 13.85 1.75 -3.27
CA ILE A 242 13.99 2.50 -4.53
C ILE A 242 13.92 3.97 -4.18
N CYS A 243 15.05 4.67 -4.26
CA CYS A 243 15.14 6.09 -3.90
C CYS A 243 15.88 6.90 -4.97
N ASN A 244 15.74 8.22 -4.90
CA ASN A 244 16.54 9.14 -5.68
C ASN A 244 17.76 9.64 -4.88
N GLN A 245 18.61 10.45 -5.53
CA GLN A 245 19.80 11.02 -4.90
C GLN A 245 19.48 11.82 -3.64
N ASP A 246 18.51 12.75 -3.71
CA ASP A 246 18.20 13.68 -2.61
C ASP A 246 17.65 12.91 -1.39
N GLU A 247 16.85 11.87 -1.62
CA GLU A 247 16.34 10.99 -0.57
C GLU A 247 17.47 10.18 0.07
N ALA A 248 18.39 9.63 -0.72
CA ALA A 248 19.55 8.91 -0.19
C ALA A 248 20.50 9.83 0.58
N GLU A 249 20.77 11.04 0.09
CA GLU A 249 21.58 12.05 0.78
C GLU A 249 20.97 12.43 2.12
N THR A 250 19.65 12.63 2.15
CA THR A 250 18.90 12.94 3.38
C THR A 250 18.99 11.80 4.38
N TYR A 251 18.73 10.57 3.95
CA TYR A 251 18.73 9.40 4.83
C TYR A 251 20.12 9.08 5.39
N LEU A 252 21.16 9.18 4.53
CA LEU A 252 22.54 8.92 4.93
C LEU A 252 23.23 10.15 5.55
N SER A 253 22.55 11.31 5.61
CA SER A 253 23.06 12.58 6.13
C SER A 253 24.40 12.99 5.50
N ARG A 254 24.56 12.76 4.18
CA ARG A 254 25.77 13.12 3.44
C ARG A 254 25.45 13.37 1.95
N SER A 255 26.26 14.23 1.30
CA SER A 255 26.14 14.51 -0.13
C SER A 255 26.79 13.42 -0.99
N LEU A 256 26.22 13.16 -2.17
CA LEU A 256 26.64 12.15 -3.14
C LEU A 256 26.96 12.84 -4.48
N GLN A 257 28.26 13.03 -4.79
CA GLN A 257 28.70 13.75 -5.97
C GLN A 257 29.49 12.88 -6.96
N THR A 258 30.23 11.88 -6.46
CA THR A 258 31.07 11.00 -7.27
C THR A 258 30.48 9.60 -7.40
N GLU A 259 30.81 8.87 -8.48
CA GLU A 259 30.39 7.48 -8.67
C GLU A 259 30.70 6.61 -7.45
N GLN A 260 31.91 6.75 -6.90
CA GLN A 260 32.33 5.99 -5.71
C GLN A 260 31.46 6.26 -4.50
N GLN A 261 30.98 7.52 -4.33
CA GLN A 261 30.06 7.86 -3.23
C GLN A 261 28.67 7.24 -3.43
N PHE A 262 28.17 7.17 -4.66
CA PHE A 262 26.91 6.48 -4.98
C PHE A 262 27.00 4.98 -4.73
N GLU A 263 28.09 4.32 -5.19
CA GLU A 263 28.31 2.91 -4.91
C GLU A 263 28.43 2.63 -3.41
N GLN A 264 29.14 3.51 -2.66
CA GLN A 264 29.24 3.38 -1.22
C GLN A 264 27.88 3.58 -0.52
N ALA A 265 27.05 4.52 -1.00
CA ALA A 265 25.71 4.72 -0.49
C ALA A 265 24.84 3.46 -0.64
N VAL A 266 24.91 2.81 -1.79
CA VAL A 266 24.21 1.53 -2.01
C VAL A 266 24.72 0.45 -1.06
N ARG A 267 26.04 0.30 -0.87
CA ARG A 267 26.62 -0.66 0.08
C ARG A 267 26.19 -0.39 1.52
N ASP A 268 26.14 0.88 1.93
CA ASP A 268 25.73 1.27 3.28
C ASP A 268 24.24 0.92 3.52
N LEU A 269 23.36 1.22 2.55
CA LEU A 269 21.94 0.88 2.61
C LEU A 269 21.71 -0.64 2.67
N LEU A 270 22.45 -1.42 1.88
CA LEU A 270 22.43 -2.89 1.94
C LEU A 270 22.86 -3.40 3.33
N SER A 271 23.89 -2.77 3.93
CA SER A 271 24.38 -3.16 5.26
C SER A 271 23.35 -2.92 6.39
N MET A 272 22.32 -2.10 6.15
CA MET A 272 21.20 -1.86 7.06
C MET A 272 20.12 -2.96 7.01
N GLY A 273 20.31 -4.00 6.18
CA GLY A 273 19.41 -5.16 6.11
C GLY A 273 18.44 -5.13 4.93
N ILE A 274 18.60 -4.22 4.00
CA ILE A 274 17.88 -4.18 2.72
C ILE A 274 18.49 -5.20 1.77
N GLU A 275 17.66 -5.95 1.03
CA GLU A 275 18.15 -6.98 0.09
C GLU A 275 18.60 -6.39 -1.25
N TYR A 276 17.84 -5.43 -1.80
CA TYR A 276 18.14 -4.75 -3.06
C TYR A 276 17.92 -3.25 -2.94
N VAL A 277 18.90 -2.47 -3.39
CA VAL A 277 18.82 -1.00 -3.43
C VAL A 277 18.89 -0.53 -4.87
N ILE A 278 17.99 0.39 -5.26
CA ILE A 278 17.96 1.04 -6.57
C ILE A 278 18.00 2.55 -6.31
N LEU A 279 19.15 3.17 -6.59
CA LEU A 279 19.40 4.60 -6.40
C LEU A 279 19.40 5.32 -7.75
N THR A 280 18.36 6.11 -8.01
CA THR A 280 18.20 6.86 -9.26
C THR A 280 18.90 8.22 -9.19
N ARG A 281 19.46 8.68 -10.33
CA ARG A 281 20.24 9.90 -10.44
C ARG A 281 19.78 10.80 -11.60
N GLY A 282 18.50 10.76 -11.93
CA GLY A 282 17.94 11.48 -13.07
C GLY A 282 18.61 11.10 -14.39
N SER A 283 19.10 12.06 -15.16
CA SER A 283 19.77 11.83 -16.45
C SER A 283 21.07 11.05 -16.35
N ARG A 284 21.64 10.91 -15.15
CA ARG A 284 22.87 10.12 -14.89
C ARG A 284 22.63 8.63 -14.68
N GLY A 285 21.38 8.17 -14.80
CA GLY A 285 21.02 6.76 -14.73
C GLY A 285 20.81 6.26 -13.30
N VAL A 286 21.21 5.02 -13.04
CA VAL A 286 20.89 4.28 -11.79
C VAL A 286 22.13 3.56 -11.29
N VAL A 287 22.29 3.49 -9.97
CA VAL A 287 23.21 2.57 -9.29
C VAL A 287 22.35 1.57 -8.50
N ALA A 288 22.65 0.28 -8.61
CA ALA A 288 21.91 -0.77 -7.93
C ALA A 288 22.84 -1.80 -7.29
N GLY A 289 22.38 -2.43 -6.23
CA GLY A 289 23.09 -3.50 -5.54
C GLY A 289 22.13 -4.44 -4.81
#